data_ecc4b12acfe0f7410907024571255339
#
_entry.id   ecc4b12acfe0f7410907024571255339
#
_cell.length_a   1.000
_cell.length_b   1.000
_cell.length_c   1.000
_cell.angle_alpha   90.00
_cell.angle_beta   90.00
_cell.angle_gamma   90.00
#
_symmetry.space_group_name_H-M   'P 1'
#
loop_
_entity.id
_entity.type
_entity.pdbx_description
1 polymer ?
#
loop_
_entity_poly.entity_id
_entity_poly.type
_entity_poly.pdbx_seq_one_letter_code
_entity_poly.pdbx_strand_id
1 'polypeptide(L)'
;AVPTGDGARALPQPHAVAATIATLRAIRGIGPWTAHYIAMRALGHPDAFPAGDLVLQRQLPAGDDVPASPAARAAALERRSEAWRPWRAYAVIHAWREAGLAPAQPQPRRVARHRRKAA
;
A
#
# COMPACT_ATOMS: atom_id res chain seq x y z
N ALA A 1 -2.03 36.57 -14.04
CA ALA A 1 -1.90 35.32 -14.81
C ALA A 1 -2.52 34.21 -13.98
N VAL A 2 -3.69 33.77 -14.41
CA VAL A 2 -4.29 32.57 -13.83
C VAL A 2 -3.36 31.41 -14.15
N PRO A 3 -2.78 30.70 -13.14
CA PRO A 3 -2.12 29.46 -13.47
C PRO A 3 -3.18 28.55 -14.07
N THR A 4 -3.04 28.25 -15.34
CA THR A 4 -3.72 27.12 -15.94
C THR A 4 -3.14 25.88 -15.28
N GLY A 5 -3.58 25.64 -14.05
CA GLY A 5 -3.34 24.40 -13.38
C GLY A 5 -4.13 23.34 -14.14
N ASP A 6 -3.49 22.74 -15.13
CA ASP A 6 -3.86 21.42 -15.49
C ASP A 6 -3.75 20.61 -14.19
N GLY A 7 -4.89 20.32 -13.61
CA GLY A 7 -4.99 19.45 -12.46
C GLY A 7 -4.69 17.99 -12.81
N ALA A 8 -3.93 17.76 -13.84
CA ALA A 8 -3.24 16.53 -14.09
C ALA A 8 -2.20 16.38 -12.97
N ARG A 9 -2.64 15.83 -11.88
CA ARG A 9 -1.77 15.37 -10.80
C ARG A 9 -0.73 14.49 -11.48
N ALA A 10 0.47 15.04 -11.68
CA ALA A 10 1.56 14.30 -12.28
C ALA A 10 1.70 12.98 -11.53
N LEU A 11 1.68 11.88 -12.26
CA LEU A 11 1.86 10.57 -11.67
C LEU A 11 3.18 10.58 -10.88
N PRO A 12 3.18 10.13 -9.61
CA PRO A 12 4.40 10.07 -8.84
C PRO A 12 5.43 9.25 -9.58
N GLN A 13 6.58 9.85 -9.83
CA GLN A 13 7.68 9.13 -10.47
C GLN A 13 8.23 8.07 -9.51
N PRO A 14 8.66 6.90 -10.00
CA PRO A 14 9.18 5.83 -9.13
C PRO A 14 10.32 6.28 -8.20
N HIS A 15 11.18 7.18 -8.66
CA HIS A 15 12.25 7.74 -7.84
C HIS A 15 11.75 8.66 -6.72
N ALA A 16 10.57 9.27 -6.85
CA ALA A 16 9.98 10.10 -5.81
C ALA A 16 9.58 9.27 -4.58
N VAL A 17 9.10 8.04 -4.79
CA VAL A 17 8.82 7.11 -3.70
C VAL A 17 10.09 6.76 -2.93
N ALA A 18 11.17 6.43 -3.62
CA ALA A 18 12.45 6.09 -3.00
C ALA A 18 12.98 7.24 -2.13
N ALA A 19 12.91 8.48 -2.63
CA ALA A 19 13.34 9.67 -1.88
C ALA A 19 12.46 9.88 -0.63
N THR A 20 11.16 9.72 -0.75
CA THR A 20 10.22 9.84 0.38
C THR A 20 10.50 8.78 1.45
N ILE A 21 10.70 7.52 1.05
CA ILE A 21 11.05 6.44 1.97
C ILE A 21 12.36 6.74 2.69
N ALA A 22 13.38 7.19 1.97
CA ALA A 22 14.67 7.55 2.56
C ALA A 22 14.52 8.67 3.61
N THR A 23 13.74 9.69 3.31
CA THR A 23 13.46 10.80 4.23
C THR A 23 12.75 10.31 5.50
N LEU A 24 11.74 9.47 5.36
CA LEU A 24 11.00 8.92 6.49
C LEU A 24 11.87 8.00 7.35
N ARG A 25 12.70 7.17 6.73
CA ARG A 25 13.61 6.27 7.46
C ARG A 25 14.73 7.00 8.22
N ALA A 26 15.04 8.22 7.85
CA ALA A 26 15.99 9.08 8.61
C ALA A 26 15.41 9.49 9.97
N ILE A 27 14.11 9.42 10.17
CA ILE A 27 13.46 9.70 11.44
C ILE A 27 13.67 8.51 12.37
N ARG A 28 14.20 8.77 13.58
CA ARG A 28 14.43 7.73 14.57
C ARG A 28 13.12 7.02 14.94
N GLY A 29 13.13 5.70 14.91
CA GLY A 29 11.97 4.87 15.23
C GLY A 29 11.10 4.50 14.04
N ILE A 30 11.38 5.03 12.85
CA ILE A 30 10.68 4.66 11.61
C ILE A 30 11.52 3.67 10.82
N GLY A 31 11.07 2.42 10.81
CA GLY A 31 11.64 1.35 10.01
C GLY A 31 11.09 1.31 8.58
N PRO A 32 11.59 0.39 7.74
CA PRO A 32 11.18 0.27 6.35
C PRO A 32 9.66 0.06 6.18
N TRP A 33 9.06 -0.82 6.96
CA TRP A 33 7.62 -1.10 6.87
C TRP A 33 6.78 0.14 7.20
N THR A 34 7.11 0.83 8.30
CA THR A 34 6.40 2.04 8.73
C THR A 34 6.54 3.16 7.69
N ALA A 35 7.73 3.34 7.12
CA ALA A 35 7.97 4.33 6.09
C ALA A 35 7.11 4.07 4.84
N HIS A 36 7.05 2.84 4.37
CA HIS A 36 6.19 2.47 3.23
C HIS A 36 4.70 2.62 3.56
N TYR A 37 4.29 2.26 4.76
CA TYR A 37 2.92 2.43 5.23
C TYR A 37 2.50 3.91 5.23
N ILE A 38 3.34 4.79 5.78
CA ILE A 38 3.10 6.24 5.79
C ILE A 38 3.03 6.78 4.35
N ALA A 39 3.97 6.41 3.50
CA ALA A 39 4.00 6.84 2.11
C ALA A 39 2.73 6.43 1.37
N MET A 40 2.25 5.23 1.60
CA MET A 40 1.06 4.70 0.95
C MET A 40 -0.23 5.33 1.48
N ARG A 41 -0.39 5.39 2.80
CA ARG A 41 -1.66 5.77 3.45
C ARG A 41 -1.82 7.27 3.67
N ALA A 42 -0.75 7.94 4.12
CA ALA A 42 -0.80 9.36 4.46
C ALA A 42 -0.41 10.25 3.29
N LEU A 43 0.57 9.85 2.50
CA LEU A 43 1.11 10.64 1.40
C LEU A 43 0.54 10.22 0.03
N GLY A 44 -0.21 9.15 -0.03
CA GLY A 44 -0.89 8.70 -1.25
C GLY A 44 0.04 8.26 -2.37
N HIS A 45 1.24 7.76 -2.04
CA HIS A 45 2.16 7.23 -3.04
C HIS A 45 1.67 5.89 -3.59
N PRO A 46 1.26 5.81 -4.86
CA PRO A 46 0.70 4.59 -5.43
C PRO A 46 1.74 3.49 -5.67
N ASP A 47 3.02 3.83 -5.61
CA ASP A 47 4.13 2.90 -5.86
C ASP A 47 4.89 2.48 -4.58
N ALA A 48 4.38 2.81 -3.40
CA ALA A 48 4.92 2.30 -2.14
C ALA A 48 4.66 0.80 -2.02
N PHE A 49 5.68 0.03 -1.59
CA PHE A 49 5.59 -1.42 -1.48
C PHE A 49 6.42 -1.94 -0.31
N PRO A 50 5.78 -2.28 0.83
CA PRO A 50 6.49 -2.77 2.01
C PRO A 50 6.81 -4.27 1.87
N ALA A 51 7.82 -4.62 1.11
CA ALA A 51 8.18 -6.01 0.80
C ALA A 51 8.50 -6.86 2.04
N GLY A 52 8.88 -6.24 3.16
CA GLY A 52 9.09 -6.91 4.44
C GLY A 52 7.82 -7.26 5.20
N ASP A 53 6.65 -6.87 4.71
CA ASP A 53 5.38 -7.18 5.34
C ASP A 53 5.06 -8.67 5.25
N LEU A 54 4.80 -9.30 6.40
CA LEU A 54 4.55 -10.74 6.46
C LEU A 54 3.27 -11.16 5.76
N VAL A 55 2.27 -10.30 5.76
CA VAL A 55 0.99 -10.59 5.06
C VAL A 55 1.21 -10.58 3.56
N LEU A 56 1.95 -9.61 3.04
CA LEU A 56 2.29 -9.57 1.62
C LEU A 56 3.09 -10.81 1.20
N GLN A 57 4.04 -11.23 2.01
CA GLN A 57 4.86 -12.41 1.73
C GLN A 57 4.03 -13.71 1.69
N ARG A 58 2.94 -13.77 2.42
CA ARG A 58 2.00 -14.90 2.38
C ARG A 58 1.04 -14.85 1.20
N GLN A 59 0.51 -13.67 0.90
CA GLN A 59 -0.49 -13.48 -0.14
C GLN A 59 0.11 -13.38 -1.54
N LEU A 60 1.34 -12.92 -1.64
CA LEU A 60 2.06 -12.71 -2.90
C LEU A 60 3.36 -13.52 -2.90
N PRO A 61 3.28 -14.85 -3.05
CA PRO A 61 4.49 -15.68 -3.06
C PRO A 61 5.43 -15.29 -4.19
N ALA A 62 6.72 -15.26 -3.88
CA ALA A 62 7.76 -14.81 -4.80
C ALA A 62 8.12 -15.81 -5.91
N GLY A 63 7.39 -16.90 -6.05
CA GLY A 63 7.61 -17.98 -7.02
C GLY A 63 7.65 -19.36 -6.34
N ASP A 64 8.01 -20.39 -7.09
CA ASP A 64 7.99 -21.78 -6.60
C ASP A 64 9.09 -22.05 -5.56
N ASP A 65 10.21 -21.35 -5.65
CA ASP A 65 11.30 -21.43 -4.69
C ASP A 65 11.13 -20.35 -3.61
N VAL A 66 10.50 -20.70 -2.50
CA VAL A 66 10.35 -19.80 -1.36
C VAL A 66 11.66 -19.73 -0.58
N PRO A 67 12.36 -18.60 -0.56
CA PRO A 67 13.59 -18.47 0.20
C PRO A 67 13.36 -18.70 1.70
N ALA A 68 14.32 -19.33 2.35
CA ALA A 68 14.21 -19.69 3.76
C ALA A 68 14.25 -18.48 4.71
N SER A 69 15.02 -17.45 4.36
CA SER A 69 15.15 -16.26 5.22
C SER A 69 14.12 -15.19 4.91
N PRO A 70 13.62 -14.45 5.93
CA PRO A 70 12.70 -13.33 5.72
C PRO A 70 13.28 -12.23 4.82
N ALA A 71 14.57 -11.94 4.94
CA ALA A 71 15.23 -10.94 4.12
C ALA A 71 15.30 -11.37 2.64
N ALA A 72 15.57 -12.64 2.38
CA ALA A 72 15.59 -13.18 1.03
C ALA A 72 14.18 -13.21 0.41
N ARG A 73 13.15 -13.50 1.21
CA ARG A 73 11.75 -13.41 0.77
C ARG A 73 11.36 -11.99 0.41
N ALA A 74 11.74 -11.02 1.24
CA ALA A 74 11.49 -9.60 0.96
C ALA A 74 12.17 -9.16 -0.34
N ALA A 75 13.42 -9.54 -0.55
CA ALA A 75 14.17 -9.21 -1.77
C ALA A 75 13.53 -9.85 -3.02
N ALA A 76 13.10 -11.10 -2.93
CA ALA A 76 12.42 -11.78 -4.03
C ALA A 76 11.08 -11.13 -4.37
N LEU A 77 10.32 -10.76 -3.36
CA LEU A 77 9.04 -10.06 -3.54
C LEU A 77 9.24 -8.65 -4.11
N GLU A 78 10.27 -7.94 -3.67
CA GLU A 78 10.67 -6.64 -4.22
C GLU A 78 10.95 -6.75 -5.73
N ARG A 79 11.73 -7.73 -6.16
CA ARG A 79 12.01 -7.98 -7.58
C ARG A 79 10.74 -8.29 -8.37
N ARG A 80 9.85 -9.11 -7.83
CA ARG A 80 8.57 -9.42 -8.47
C ARG A 80 7.69 -8.20 -8.61
N SER A 81 7.71 -7.31 -7.63
CA SER A 81 6.89 -6.09 -7.63
C SER A 81 7.26 -5.08 -8.70
N GLU A 82 8.45 -5.18 -9.28
CA GLU A 82 8.88 -4.27 -10.35
C GLU A 82 7.93 -4.25 -11.54
N ALA A 83 7.31 -5.40 -11.86
CA ALA A 83 6.32 -5.51 -12.93
C ALA A 83 5.04 -4.70 -12.67
N TRP A 84 4.78 -4.31 -11.42
CA TRP A 84 3.57 -3.57 -11.03
C TRP A 84 3.80 -2.06 -10.90
N ARG A 85 5.00 -1.59 -11.15
CA ARG A 85 5.28 -0.14 -11.13
C ARG A 85 4.48 0.59 -12.20
N PRO A 86 4.01 1.78 -11.94
CA PRO A 86 4.11 2.60 -10.72
C PRO A 86 2.95 2.41 -9.73
N TRP A 87 2.29 1.27 -9.73
CA TRP A 87 1.03 1.00 -9.02
C TRP A 87 1.15 -0.07 -7.93
N ARG A 88 2.34 -0.27 -7.39
CA ARG A 88 2.61 -1.35 -6.43
C ARG A 88 1.73 -1.30 -5.18
N ALA A 89 1.35 -0.11 -4.71
CA ALA A 89 0.48 0.03 -3.55
C ALA A 89 -0.91 -0.57 -3.74
N TYR A 90 -1.41 -0.63 -4.97
CA TYR A 90 -2.68 -1.30 -5.27
C TYR A 90 -2.59 -2.80 -5.03
N ALA A 91 -1.46 -3.43 -5.39
CA ALA A 91 -1.21 -4.83 -5.08
C ALA A 91 -1.18 -5.08 -3.57
N VAL A 92 -0.61 -4.17 -2.79
CA VAL A 92 -0.58 -4.22 -1.33
C VAL A 92 -1.99 -4.21 -0.75
N ILE A 93 -2.80 -3.26 -1.16
CA ILE A 93 -4.19 -3.12 -0.67
C ILE A 93 -5.00 -4.35 -1.05
N HIS A 94 -4.83 -4.85 -2.26
CA HIS A 94 -5.51 -6.06 -2.72
C HIS A 94 -5.13 -7.28 -1.86
N ALA A 95 -3.84 -7.49 -1.60
CA ALA A 95 -3.36 -8.57 -0.76
C ALA A 95 -3.88 -8.47 0.68
N TRP A 96 -3.93 -7.28 1.23
CA TRP A 96 -4.46 -7.06 2.58
C TRP A 96 -5.97 -7.32 2.65
N ARG A 97 -6.72 -6.98 1.63
CA ARG A 97 -8.16 -7.30 1.53
C ARG A 97 -8.39 -8.80 1.49
N GLU A 98 -7.63 -9.52 0.70
CA GLU A 98 -7.68 -10.98 0.64
C GLU A 98 -7.38 -11.62 2.01
N ALA A 99 -6.48 -11.02 2.78
CA ALA A 99 -6.15 -11.46 4.12
C ALA A 99 -7.15 -10.98 5.20
N GLY A 100 -8.15 -10.19 4.85
CA GLY A 100 -9.11 -9.61 5.80
C GLY A 100 -8.58 -8.47 6.65
N LEU A 101 -7.44 -7.87 6.28
CA LEU A 101 -6.77 -6.83 7.06
C LEU A 101 -6.97 -5.42 6.53
N ALA A 102 -7.53 -5.26 5.32
CA ALA A 102 -7.84 -3.93 4.82
C ALA A 102 -8.90 -3.27 5.69
N PRO A 103 -8.77 -1.97 6.00
CA PRO A 103 -9.84 -1.28 6.69
C PRO A 103 -11.12 -1.45 5.88
N ALA A 104 -12.17 -1.85 6.57
CA ALA A 104 -13.49 -1.90 5.97
C ALA A 104 -13.76 -0.54 5.31
N GLN A 105 -14.13 -0.57 4.04
CA GLN A 105 -14.65 0.64 3.43
C GLN A 105 -15.81 1.12 4.30
N PRO A 106 -15.92 2.43 4.56
CA PRO A 106 -17.10 2.92 5.26
C PRO A 106 -18.32 2.43 4.48
N GLN A 107 -18.95 1.42 5.03
CA GLN A 107 -20.21 0.97 4.47
C GLN A 107 -21.18 2.14 4.63
N PRO A 108 -21.92 2.49 3.59
CA PRO A 108 -23.00 3.45 3.77
C PRO A 108 -23.82 2.95 4.95
N ARG A 109 -23.93 3.80 5.97
CA ARG A 109 -24.77 3.48 7.11
C ARG A 109 -26.09 3.00 6.56
N ARG A 110 -26.40 1.73 6.75
CA ARG A 110 -27.77 1.28 6.57
C ARG A 110 -28.58 2.09 7.53
N VAL A 111 -29.30 3.05 7.00
CA VAL A 111 -30.34 3.71 7.77
C VAL A 111 -31.26 2.58 8.21
N ALA A 112 -31.24 2.29 9.50
CA ALA A 112 -32.17 1.33 10.06
C ALA A 112 -33.56 1.88 9.71
N ARG A 113 -34.23 1.23 8.78
CA ARG A 113 -35.64 1.46 8.58
C ARG A 113 -36.29 1.03 9.89
N HIS A 114 -36.63 2.00 10.71
CA HIS A 114 -37.56 1.75 11.79
C HIS A 114 -38.79 1.13 11.14
N ARG A 115 -38.95 -0.18 11.25
CA ARG A 115 -40.23 -0.79 11.08
C ARG A 115 -41.12 -0.19 12.19
N ARG A 116 -41.94 0.76 11.82
CA ARG A 116 -43.09 1.09 12.67
C ARG A 116 -43.83 -0.22 12.86
N LYS A 117 -43.79 -0.76 14.07
CA LYS A 117 -44.78 -1.75 14.47
C LYS A 117 -46.12 -1.03 14.36
N ALA A 118 -46.87 -1.37 13.33
CA ALA A 118 -48.30 -1.06 13.30
C ALA A 118 -48.90 -1.86 14.46
N ALA A 119 -49.37 -1.13 15.47
CA ALA A 119 -50.21 -1.73 16.51
C ALA A 119 -51.56 -2.14 15.88
#